data_bd6d4155d8fdc9aa9779bd5511885f5e
#
_entry.id   bd6d4155d8fdc9aa9779bd5511885f5e
#
_cell.length_a   1.000
_cell.length_b   1.000
_cell.length_c   1.000
_cell.angle_alpha   90.00
_cell.angle_beta   90.00
_cell.angle_gamma   90.00
#
_symmetry.space_group_name_H-M   'P 1'
#
loop_
_entity.id
_entity.type
_entity.pdbx_description
1 polymer ?
#
loop_
_entity_poly.entity_id
_entity_poly.type
_entity_poly.pdbx_seq_one_letter_code
_entity_poly.pdbx_strand_id
1 'polypeptide(L)'
;LNLLACRLLKTKQLRFGGGLAEETTFSSYHRVLSRARWSAREGARRLLRQLVERFAPEGPVVIGIDDTIERRWGPQIEARGIYRDPTRSSKGHFVKASGLRWLSVQLLAPVPWASRVWALPFLTMLCPSKRFWKDRGLRHKKLTDWARQALLQVARWLPGR
;
A
#
# COMPACT_ATOMS: atom_id res chain seq x y z
N LEU A 1 -1.29 5.49 3.94
CA LEU A 1 -0.06 6.28 3.70
C LEU A 1 -0.07 7.58 4.50
N ASN A 2 -1.17 8.34 4.54
CA ASN A 2 -1.26 9.61 5.27
C ASN A 2 -1.08 9.47 6.80
N LEU A 3 -1.53 8.38 7.41
CA LEU A 3 -1.43 8.17 8.87
C LEU A 3 -0.01 7.81 9.33
N LEU A 4 0.74 7.05 8.54
CA LEU A 4 2.16 6.75 8.81
C LEU A 4 3.03 8.00 8.63
N ALA A 5 2.82 8.77 7.58
CA ALA A 5 3.52 10.01 7.35
C ALA A 5 3.25 11.05 8.47
N CYS A 6 2.00 11.18 8.94
CA CYS A 6 1.66 12.05 10.07
C CYS A 6 2.28 11.59 11.41
N ARG A 7 2.45 10.29 11.66
CA ARG A 7 3.13 9.79 12.86
C ARG A 7 4.64 10.03 12.80
N LEU A 8 5.26 9.82 11.65
CA LEU A 8 6.69 10.08 11.44
C LEU A 8 7.06 11.56 11.59
N LEU A 9 6.17 12.46 11.17
CA LEU A 9 6.38 13.90 11.29
C LEU A 9 6.15 14.47 12.70
N LYS A 10 5.47 13.73 13.59
CA LYS A 10 5.26 14.13 15.01
C LYS A 10 6.47 13.84 15.89
N THR A 11 7.38 12.99 15.48
CA THR A 11 8.61 12.75 16.23
C THR A 11 9.69 13.73 15.81
N LYS A 12 10.06 14.64 16.71
CA LYS A 12 11.13 15.66 16.57
C LYS A 12 12.54 15.09 16.25
N GLN A 13 12.68 13.81 15.89
CA GLN A 13 13.97 13.11 15.82
C GLN A 13 14.30 12.47 14.46
N LEU A 14 13.57 12.75 13.39
CA LEU A 14 14.07 12.35 12.08
C LEU A 14 15.11 13.37 11.57
N ARG A 15 16.33 13.25 12.05
CA ARG A 15 17.50 13.78 11.37
C ARG A 15 17.73 12.95 10.11
N PHE A 16 17.17 13.39 9.00
CA PHE A 16 17.65 12.94 7.71
C PHE A 16 19.06 13.48 7.51
N GLY A 17 20.02 12.57 7.35
CA GLY A 17 21.40 12.95 7.15
C GLY A 17 21.57 13.91 5.98
N GLY A 18 22.27 14.98 6.23
CA GLY A 18 22.94 15.85 5.27
C GLY A 18 22.07 16.64 4.29
N GLY A 19 21.83 17.88 4.54
CA GLY A 19 21.68 18.90 3.50
C GLY A 19 20.29 19.33 3.07
N LEU A 20 19.25 18.52 3.19
CA LEU A 20 17.87 18.90 2.78
C LEU A 20 16.97 19.32 3.96
N ALA A 21 17.40 19.11 5.18
CA ALA A 21 16.59 19.37 6.38
C ALA A 21 16.73 20.80 6.93
N GLU A 22 17.75 21.55 6.54
CA GLU A 22 18.03 22.87 7.11
C GLU A 22 17.16 24.01 6.54
N GLU A 23 16.60 23.85 5.33
CA GLU A 23 15.83 24.92 4.68
C GLU A 23 14.30 24.75 4.69
N THR A 24 13.78 23.58 5.11
CA THR A 24 12.34 23.31 5.04
C THR A 24 11.68 23.29 6.41
N THR A 25 10.74 24.20 6.63
CA THR A 25 9.93 24.24 7.85
C THR A 25 8.95 23.06 7.91
N PHE A 26 8.58 22.59 9.11
CA PHE A 26 7.57 21.56 9.35
C PHE A 26 6.28 21.79 8.57
N SER A 27 5.85 23.04 8.42
CA SER A 27 4.66 23.40 7.63
C SER A 27 4.82 23.12 6.13
N SER A 28 6.05 23.14 5.59
CA SER A 28 6.31 22.80 4.18
C SER A 28 6.11 21.31 3.92
N TYR A 29 6.60 20.42 4.80
CA TYR A 29 6.32 18.98 4.71
C TYR A 29 4.84 18.67 4.84
N HIS A 30 4.15 19.31 5.76
CA HIS A 30 2.71 19.14 5.95
C HIS A 30 1.93 19.58 4.72
N ARG A 31 2.35 20.66 4.07
CA ARG A 31 1.74 21.20 2.84
C ARG A 31 1.93 20.26 1.66
N VAL A 32 3.12 19.69 1.50
CA VAL A 32 3.38 18.68 0.46
C VAL A 32 2.49 17.45 0.65
N LEU A 33 2.38 16.93 1.88
CA LEU A 33 1.59 15.73 2.15
C LEU A 33 0.07 15.94 2.06
N SER A 34 -0.42 17.15 2.40
CA SER A 34 -1.85 17.44 2.49
C SER A 34 -2.43 18.14 1.26
N ARG A 35 -1.64 18.94 0.52
CA ARG A 35 -2.13 19.82 -0.55
C ARG A 35 -1.47 19.58 -1.90
N ALA A 36 -0.28 18.98 -1.95
CA ALA A 36 0.38 18.73 -3.23
C ALA A 36 -0.40 17.73 -4.07
N ARG A 37 -0.63 18.07 -5.32
CA ARG A 37 -1.24 17.17 -6.30
C ARG A 37 -0.15 16.23 -6.81
N TRP A 38 -0.15 14.99 -6.36
CA TRP A 38 0.77 13.96 -6.82
C TRP A 38 0.01 12.69 -7.16
N SER A 39 0.54 11.93 -8.10
CA SER A 39 -0.02 10.65 -8.50
C SER A 39 0.57 9.53 -7.62
N ALA A 40 -0.25 8.93 -6.77
CA ALA A 40 0.15 7.75 -5.99
C ALA A 40 0.65 6.60 -6.88
N ARG A 41 0.06 6.48 -8.08
CA ARG A 41 0.43 5.48 -9.08
C ARG A 41 1.82 5.74 -9.66
N GLU A 42 2.14 6.99 -9.96
CA GLU A 42 3.48 7.38 -10.45
C GLU A 42 4.52 7.23 -9.34
N GLY A 43 4.19 7.59 -8.11
CA GLY A 43 5.02 7.33 -6.94
C GLY A 43 5.34 5.84 -6.76
N ALA A 44 4.32 4.98 -6.88
CA ALA A 44 4.48 3.53 -6.82
C ALA A 44 5.38 3.00 -7.95
N ARG A 45 5.22 3.52 -9.18
CA ARG A 45 6.06 3.14 -10.33
C ARG A 45 7.53 3.49 -10.09
N ARG A 46 7.81 4.69 -9.62
CA ARG A 46 9.17 5.14 -9.31
C ARG A 46 9.78 4.32 -8.18
N LEU A 47 9.02 4.10 -7.12
CA LEU A 47 9.46 3.27 -5.99
C LEU A 47 9.78 1.84 -6.45
N LEU A 48 8.92 1.21 -7.24
CA LEU A 48 9.18 -0.13 -7.78
C LEU A 48 10.49 -0.17 -8.56
N ARG A 49 10.76 0.80 -9.45
CA ARG A 49 12.01 0.87 -10.22
C ARG A 49 13.22 0.95 -9.30
N GLN A 50 13.21 1.85 -8.33
CA GLN A 50 14.30 1.99 -7.36
C GLN A 50 14.51 0.71 -6.54
N LEU A 51 13.43 0.03 -6.13
CA LEU A 51 13.52 -1.23 -5.40
C LEU A 51 14.13 -2.34 -6.27
N VAL A 52 13.70 -2.46 -7.53
CA VAL A 52 14.25 -3.45 -8.47
C VAL A 52 15.71 -3.17 -8.76
N GLU A 53 16.08 -1.94 -9.07
CA GLU A 53 17.48 -1.53 -9.33
C GLU A 53 18.39 -1.82 -8.12
N ARG A 54 17.88 -1.65 -6.90
CA ARG A 54 18.67 -1.82 -5.69
C ARG A 54 18.73 -3.26 -5.15
N PHE A 55 17.64 -4.00 -5.24
CA PHE A 55 17.50 -5.30 -4.56
C PHE A 55 17.32 -6.49 -5.49
N ALA A 56 17.01 -6.25 -6.77
CA ALA A 56 16.83 -7.29 -7.77
C ALA A 56 17.32 -6.79 -9.16
N PRO A 57 18.58 -6.31 -9.27
CA PRO A 57 19.11 -5.76 -10.53
C PRO A 57 19.16 -6.82 -11.63
N GLU A 58 19.39 -8.06 -11.26
CA GLU A 58 19.51 -9.21 -12.16
C GLU A 58 18.52 -10.30 -11.80
N GLY A 59 18.20 -11.19 -12.75
CA GLY A 59 17.32 -12.32 -12.56
C GLY A 59 15.82 -11.96 -12.51
N PRO A 60 14.97 -12.87 -12.09
CA PRO A 60 13.52 -12.70 -12.07
C PRO A 60 13.07 -11.72 -10.98
N VAL A 61 12.10 -10.88 -11.31
CA VAL A 61 11.44 -10.00 -10.35
C VAL A 61 10.26 -10.76 -9.71
N VAL A 62 10.37 -11.08 -8.43
CA VAL A 62 9.35 -11.82 -7.70
C VAL A 62 8.39 -10.86 -7.02
N ILE A 63 7.11 -10.95 -7.36
CA ILE A 63 6.06 -10.08 -6.83
C ILE A 63 5.17 -10.86 -5.85
N GLY A 64 5.10 -10.36 -4.61
CA GLY A 64 4.15 -10.81 -3.61
C GLY A 64 2.89 -9.95 -3.62
N ILE A 65 1.75 -10.58 -3.35
CA ILE A 65 0.47 -9.89 -3.15
C ILE A 65 -0.11 -10.37 -1.84
N ASP A 66 -0.52 -9.42 -1.01
CA ASP A 66 -1.18 -9.71 0.26
C ASP A 66 -2.39 -8.80 0.46
N ASP A 67 -3.42 -9.29 1.16
CA ASP A 67 -4.57 -8.48 1.52
C ASP A 67 -4.71 -8.36 3.04
N THR A 68 -5.04 -7.15 3.47
CA THR A 68 -5.21 -6.87 4.89
C THR A 68 -6.50 -6.10 5.16
N ILE A 69 -7.07 -6.29 6.34
CA ILE A 69 -8.25 -5.58 6.80
C ILE A 69 -7.81 -4.58 7.87
N GLU A 70 -7.86 -3.31 7.51
CA GLU A 70 -7.71 -2.23 8.47
C GLU A 70 -9.04 -2.04 9.21
N ARG A 71 -9.09 -2.47 10.48
CA ARG A 71 -10.30 -2.35 11.30
C ARG A 71 -10.65 -0.89 11.51
N ARG A 72 -11.86 -0.52 11.11
CA ARG A 72 -12.39 0.84 11.23
C ARG A 72 -13.85 0.81 11.65
N TRP A 73 -14.20 1.74 12.50
CA TRP A 73 -15.55 1.95 13.02
C TRP A 73 -16.00 3.37 12.69
N GLY A 74 -17.28 3.55 12.41
CA GLY A 74 -17.87 4.85 12.16
C GLY A 74 -18.76 4.86 10.91
N PRO A 75 -19.85 5.64 10.92
CA PRO A 75 -20.83 5.70 9.83
C PRO A 75 -20.29 6.44 8.60
N GLN A 76 -19.35 7.36 8.76
CA GLN A 76 -18.84 8.23 7.69
C GLN A 76 -17.77 7.58 6.81
N ILE A 77 -17.38 6.32 7.06
CA ILE A 77 -16.38 5.62 6.26
C ILE A 77 -17.10 4.89 5.12
N GLU A 78 -17.24 5.54 3.98
CA GLU A 78 -18.04 5.07 2.85
C GLU A 78 -17.58 3.72 2.27
N ALA A 79 -16.27 3.52 2.10
CA ALA A 79 -15.70 2.30 1.52
C ALA A 79 -15.66 1.12 2.48
N ARG A 80 -16.13 1.31 3.72
CA ARG A 80 -16.14 0.29 4.75
C ARG A 80 -16.99 -0.92 4.35
N GLY A 81 -16.50 -2.10 4.68
CA GLY A 81 -17.20 -3.36 4.54
C GLY A 81 -17.14 -4.21 5.79
N ILE A 82 -17.86 -5.33 5.74
CA ILE A 82 -17.78 -6.40 6.72
C ILE A 82 -17.11 -7.58 6.01
N TYR A 83 -16.01 -8.05 6.56
CA TYR A 83 -15.19 -9.12 6.00
C TYR A 83 -15.00 -10.24 7.01
N ARG A 84 -14.62 -11.42 6.55
CA ARG A 84 -14.13 -12.47 7.43
C ARG A 84 -12.76 -12.08 7.96
N ASP A 85 -12.60 -12.10 9.28
CA ASP A 85 -11.29 -11.86 9.92
C ASP A 85 -10.42 -13.11 9.73
N PRO A 86 -9.30 -13.03 8.99
CA PRO A 86 -8.50 -14.21 8.70
C PRO A 86 -7.74 -14.74 9.93
N THR A 87 -7.43 -13.87 10.88
CA THR A 87 -6.69 -14.22 12.10
C THR A 87 -7.55 -14.82 13.19
N ARG A 88 -8.81 -14.40 13.29
CA ARG A 88 -9.73 -14.84 14.34
C ARG A 88 -10.72 -15.91 13.91
N SER A 89 -10.85 -16.14 12.60
CA SER A 89 -11.76 -17.13 12.07
C SER A 89 -11.08 -18.49 11.91
N SER A 90 -11.77 -19.56 12.23
CA SER A 90 -11.35 -20.95 11.96
C SER A 90 -12.32 -21.63 10.99
N LYS A 91 -12.12 -22.92 10.70
CA LYS A 91 -13.01 -23.70 9.82
C LYS A 91 -14.46 -23.73 10.31
N GLY A 92 -14.68 -23.79 11.61
CA GLY A 92 -16.03 -23.83 12.23
C GLY A 92 -16.49 -22.51 12.84
N HIS A 93 -15.65 -21.47 12.86
CA HIS A 93 -15.98 -20.21 13.55
C HIS A 93 -15.68 -19.00 12.65
N PHE A 94 -16.73 -18.29 12.28
CA PHE A 94 -16.64 -17.12 11.41
C PHE A 94 -16.70 -15.82 12.25
N VAL A 95 -15.56 -15.14 12.34
CA VAL A 95 -15.49 -13.83 13.00
C VAL A 95 -15.55 -12.73 11.94
N LYS A 96 -16.46 -11.77 12.15
CA LYS A 96 -16.65 -10.60 11.28
C LYS A 96 -15.72 -9.48 11.72
N ALA A 97 -15.01 -8.85 10.76
CA ALA A 97 -14.29 -7.61 10.96
C ALA A 97 -14.89 -6.50 10.11
N SER A 98 -15.19 -5.36 10.74
CA SER A 98 -15.59 -4.15 10.04
C SER A 98 -14.36 -3.32 9.72
N GLY A 99 -14.23 -2.81 8.49
CA GLY A 99 -13.08 -2.00 8.13
C GLY A 99 -12.91 -1.74 6.65
N LEU A 100 -11.72 -1.32 6.30
CA LEU A 100 -11.25 -1.12 4.91
C LEU A 100 -10.38 -2.30 4.51
N ARG A 101 -10.58 -2.81 3.30
CA ARG A 101 -9.74 -3.88 2.76
C ARG A 101 -8.71 -3.30 1.81
N TRP A 102 -7.46 -3.59 2.08
CA TRP A 102 -6.32 -3.14 1.29
C TRP A 102 -5.64 -4.31 0.61
N LEU A 103 -5.24 -4.12 -0.63
CA LEU A 103 -4.38 -5.03 -1.36
C LEU A 103 -3.00 -4.40 -1.46
N SER A 104 -1.98 -5.07 -0.95
CA SER A 104 -0.58 -4.65 -1.01
C SER A 104 0.18 -5.47 -2.03
N VAL A 105 0.92 -4.80 -2.90
CA VAL A 105 1.82 -5.43 -3.89
C VAL A 105 3.25 -5.11 -3.48
N GLN A 106 4.08 -6.14 -3.41
CA GLN A 106 5.38 -6.10 -2.78
C GLN A 106 6.43 -6.74 -3.67
N LEU A 107 7.64 -6.19 -3.69
CA LEU A 107 8.80 -6.87 -4.23
C LEU A 107 9.36 -7.82 -3.17
N LEU A 108 9.49 -9.10 -3.50
CA LEU A 108 10.17 -10.08 -2.67
C LEU A 108 11.64 -10.13 -3.09
N ALA A 109 12.52 -9.63 -2.24
CA ALA A 109 13.94 -9.55 -2.57
C ALA A 109 14.81 -9.87 -1.35
N PRO A 110 15.97 -10.52 -1.56
CA PRO A 110 16.96 -10.68 -0.51
C PRO A 110 17.50 -9.32 -0.11
N VAL A 111 17.50 -9.04 1.18
CA VAL A 111 18.08 -7.81 1.73
C VAL A 111 19.45 -8.17 2.34
N PRO A 112 20.56 -7.63 1.79
CA PRO A 112 21.92 -8.11 2.13
C PRO A 112 22.25 -8.11 3.62
N TRP A 113 21.85 -7.03 4.33
CA TRP A 113 22.12 -6.91 5.77
C TRP A 113 21.13 -7.65 6.67
N ALA A 114 20.03 -8.18 6.12
CA ALA A 114 18.99 -8.86 6.89
C ALA A 114 19.06 -10.38 6.78
N SER A 115 19.94 -10.93 5.94
CA SER A 115 20.16 -12.37 5.71
C SER A 115 18.89 -13.17 5.38
N ARG A 116 17.87 -12.51 4.84
CA ARG A 116 16.57 -13.12 4.47
C ARG A 116 15.85 -12.32 3.38
N VAL A 117 14.87 -12.95 2.76
CA VAL A 117 13.97 -12.28 1.80
C VAL A 117 12.99 -11.38 2.56
N TRP A 118 12.88 -10.15 2.09
CA TRP A 118 11.90 -9.19 2.58
C TRP A 118 10.84 -8.92 1.52
N ALA A 119 9.64 -8.64 2.01
CA ALA A 119 8.54 -8.15 1.22
C ALA A 119 8.53 -6.61 1.29
N LEU A 120 8.93 -5.96 0.20
CA LEU A 120 9.08 -4.51 0.09
C LEU A 120 7.86 -3.90 -0.61
N PRO A 121 6.90 -3.30 0.13
CA PRO A 121 5.66 -2.80 -0.45
C PRO A 121 5.91 -1.54 -1.28
N PHE A 122 5.38 -1.49 -2.49
CA PHE A 122 5.47 -0.34 -3.38
C PHE A 122 4.11 0.17 -3.87
N LEU A 123 3.08 -0.66 -3.85
CA LEU A 123 1.73 -0.30 -4.29
C LEU A 123 0.70 -0.84 -3.31
N THR A 124 -0.14 0.04 -2.78
CA THR A 124 -1.27 -0.35 -1.93
C THR A 124 -2.56 0.24 -2.49
N MET A 125 -3.58 -0.59 -2.62
CA MET A 125 -4.86 -0.23 -3.22
C MET A 125 -6.01 -0.52 -2.27
N LEU A 126 -6.94 0.43 -2.15
CA LEU A 126 -8.19 0.21 -1.44
C LEU A 126 -9.13 -0.64 -2.31
N CYS A 127 -9.64 -1.74 -1.74
CA CYS A 127 -10.61 -2.63 -2.36
C CYS A 127 -11.97 -2.46 -1.67
N PRO A 128 -12.83 -1.54 -2.15
CA PRO A 128 -14.10 -1.24 -1.51
C PRO A 128 -15.04 -2.44 -1.47
N SER A 129 -15.92 -2.46 -0.46
CA SER A 129 -16.89 -3.53 -0.28
C SER A 129 -17.93 -3.60 -1.41
N LYS A 130 -18.62 -4.74 -1.52
CA LYS A 130 -19.73 -4.91 -2.47
C LYS A 130 -20.83 -3.85 -2.25
N ARG A 131 -21.10 -3.48 -0.99
CA ARG A 131 -22.07 -2.45 -0.63
C ARG A 131 -21.70 -1.10 -1.23
N PHE A 132 -20.46 -0.68 -1.08
CA PHE A 132 -19.94 0.59 -1.64
C PHE A 132 -20.20 0.72 -3.15
N TRP A 133 -19.99 -0.36 -3.91
CA TRP A 133 -20.23 -0.37 -5.35
C TRP A 133 -21.72 -0.38 -5.69
N LYS A 134 -22.53 -1.16 -4.92
CA LYS A 134 -23.98 -1.22 -5.11
C LYS A 134 -24.63 0.14 -4.89
N ASP A 135 -24.24 0.85 -3.82
CA ASP A 135 -24.78 2.18 -3.47
C ASP A 135 -24.47 3.25 -4.54
N ARG A 136 -23.51 2.98 -5.43
CA ARG A 136 -23.12 3.84 -6.56
C ARG A 136 -23.59 3.33 -7.94
N GLY A 137 -24.36 2.26 -7.98
CA GLY A 137 -24.80 1.65 -9.24
C GLY A 137 -23.66 1.05 -10.07
N LEU A 138 -22.50 0.79 -9.49
CA LEU A 138 -21.32 0.32 -10.18
C LEU A 138 -21.09 -1.18 -9.95
N ARG A 139 -20.47 -1.83 -10.95
CA ARG A 139 -20.10 -3.25 -10.85
C ARG A 139 -19.02 -3.47 -9.79
N HIS A 140 -19.28 -4.37 -8.86
CA HIS A 140 -18.32 -4.78 -7.85
C HIS A 140 -17.12 -5.51 -8.49
N LYS A 141 -15.92 -5.06 -8.15
CA LYS A 141 -14.66 -5.75 -8.48
C LYS A 141 -14.30 -6.69 -7.33
N LYS A 142 -14.06 -7.96 -7.64
CA LYS A 142 -13.54 -8.93 -6.67
C LYS A 142 -12.07 -8.63 -6.34
N LEU A 143 -11.58 -9.16 -5.23
CA LEU A 143 -10.18 -8.99 -4.83
C LEU A 143 -9.23 -9.53 -5.91
N THR A 144 -9.58 -10.66 -6.53
CA THR A 144 -8.84 -11.26 -7.66
C THR A 144 -8.76 -10.34 -8.88
N ASP A 145 -9.80 -9.55 -9.16
CA ASP A 145 -9.79 -8.58 -10.26
C ASP A 145 -8.81 -7.43 -9.96
N TRP A 146 -8.76 -6.98 -8.70
CA TRP A 146 -7.81 -5.99 -8.24
C TRP A 146 -6.36 -6.52 -8.33
N ALA A 147 -6.12 -7.74 -7.86
CA ALA A 147 -4.82 -8.40 -7.94
C ALA A 147 -4.34 -8.53 -9.39
N ARG A 148 -5.22 -9.02 -10.28
CA ARG A 148 -4.93 -9.12 -11.71
C ARG A 148 -4.59 -7.78 -12.35
N GLN A 149 -5.36 -6.72 -12.04
CA GLN A 149 -5.07 -5.37 -12.54
C GLN A 149 -3.73 -4.84 -12.03
N ALA A 150 -3.39 -5.12 -10.77
CA ALA A 150 -2.12 -4.74 -10.19
C ALA A 150 -0.95 -5.43 -10.91
N LEU A 151 -1.03 -6.74 -11.12
CA LEU A 151 0.01 -7.49 -11.83
C LEU A 151 0.20 -7.00 -13.28
N LEU A 152 -0.88 -6.78 -14.02
CA LEU A 152 -0.82 -6.21 -15.36
C LEU A 152 -0.19 -4.80 -15.36
N GLN A 153 -0.43 -4.03 -14.31
CA GLN A 153 0.19 -2.71 -14.16
C GLN A 153 1.69 -2.82 -13.87
N VAL A 154 2.10 -3.75 -13.02
CA VAL A 154 3.52 -4.03 -12.74
C VAL A 154 4.25 -4.46 -14.00
N ALA A 155 3.67 -5.38 -14.78
CA ALA A 155 4.24 -5.83 -16.05
C ALA A 155 4.48 -4.66 -17.03
N ARG A 156 3.54 -3.69 -17.09
CA ARG A 156 3.72 -2.47 -17.91
C ARG A 156 4.81 -1.52 -17.37
N TRP A 157 5.07 -1.54 -16.08
CA TRP A 157 6.09 -0.69 -15.45
C TRP A 157 7.50 -1.25 -15.59
N LEU A 158 7.63 -2.54 -15.81
CA LEU A 158 8.87 -3.28 -15.94
C LEU A 158 8.90 -4.06 -17.28
N PRO A 159 8.90 -3.37 -18.43
CA PRO A 159 8.94 -4.05 -19.72
C PRO A 159 10.26 -4.80 -19.85
N GLY A 160 10.21 -6.06 -20.29
CA GLY A 160 11.39 -6.91 -20.49
C GLY A 160 11.93 -7.59 -19.22
N ARG A 161 11.18 -7.55 -18.11
CA ARG A 161 11.55 -8.23 -16.84
C ARG A 161 10.51 -9.26 -16.44
#